data_cb2f00fef1487e19c06b78dc9914a4ff
#
_entry.id   cb2f00fef1487e19c06b78dc9914a4ff
#
_cell.length_a   1.000
_cell.length_b   1.000
_cell.length_c   1.000
_cell.angle_alpha   90.00
_cell.angle_beta   90.00
_cell.angle_gamma   90.00
#
_symmetry.space_group_name_H-M   'P 1'
#
loop_
_entity.id
_entity.type
_entity.pdbx_description
1 polymer ?
#
loop_
_entity_poly.entity_id
_entity_poly.type
_entity_poly.pdbx_seq_one_letter_code
_entity_poly.pdbx_strand_id
1 'polypeptide(L)'
;TARIAKALYEPHAKVMNMGFEAAQIPDNYFDLVVSNFPFGRYQVACHRRKPYSNWSIHNWFVGRTLDVVRPGGVVAFITSSWFMDSDSDKVRAVVARKAKLVAAYRLPQGAFQGTANTDVVADLVILQKRMPGELMTAAEADAWLSKAQLPADRIASNSAHAAVEVNAYWVNHPAHVLGNWTVQSGQYTRTCVPVSATGTPDKDLLMQLSQLEGGWYTPAQEVTTEVQLDVSINRSLPPGSYLVENNQIYRFDGIGKSLQNMAPKRAGRVRGLVGLRNVFKSLVQEQAS
;
A
#
# COMPACT_ATOMS: atom_id res chain seq x y z
N THR A 1 14.12 17.73 0.50
CA THR A 1 12.75 17.39 0.02
C THR A 1 11.72 17.54 1.15
N ALA A 2 11.87 16.88 2.31
CA ALA A 2 10.89 16.94 3.39
C ALA A 2 10.67 18.36 3.96
N ARG A 3 11.73 19.20 4.07
CA ARG A 3 11.60 20.60 4.49
C ARG A 3 10.76 21.42 3.50
N ILE A 4 10.93 21.19 2.20
CA ILE A 4 10.14 21.86 1.15
C ILE A 4 8.69 21.41 1.23
N ALA A 5 8.44 20.10 1.32
CA ALA A 5 7.10 19.54 1.47
C ALA A 5 6.40 20.10 2.72
N LYS A 6 7.12 20.21 3.85
CA LYS A 6 6.61 20.81 5.07
C LYS A 6 6.19 22.27 4.86
N ALA A 7 7.04 23.07 4.22
CA ALA A 7 6.74 24.47 3.94
C ALA A 7 5.55 24.67 2.98
N LEU A 8 5.34 23.74 2.04
CA LEU A 8 4.28 23.85 1.05
C LEU A 8 2.91 23.33 1.56
N TYR A 9 2.90 22.31 2.41
CA TYR A 9 1.68 21.59 2.75
C TYR A 9 1.21 21.76 4.19
N GLU A 10 2.03 22.20 5.14
CA GLU A 10 1.54 22.60 6.46
C GLU A 10 0.86 23.99 6.38
N PRO A 11 -0.28 24.18 7.02
CA PRO A 11 -0.90 23.38 8.08
C PRO A 11 -1.88 22.30 7.58
N HIS A 12 -2.06 22.11 6.27
CA HIS A 12 -3.09 21.23 5.70
C HIS A 12 -2.69 19.75 5.73
N ALA A 13 -1.40 19.42 5.86
CA ALA A 13 -0.90 18.07 5.89
C ALA A 13 0.21 17.88 6.92
N LYS A 14 0.22 16.72 7.58
CA LYS A 14 1.30 16.33 8.49
C LYS A 14 2.47 15.74 7.67
N VAL A 15 3.57 16.45 7.60
CA VAL A 15 4.79 15.98 6.92
C VAL A 15 5.76 15.37 7.94
N MET A 16 6.09 14.10 7.76
CA MET A 16 7.08 13.38 8.58
C MET A 16 8.37 13.17 7.78
N ASN A 17 9.50 13.61 8.35
CA ASN A 17 10.83 13.42 7.75
C ASN A 17 11.48 12.15 8.30
N MET A 18 11.00 11.00 7.87
CA MET A 18 11.53 9.68 8.25
C MET A 18 11.22 8.64 7.18
N GLY A 19 11.90 7.50 7.22
CA GLY A 19 11.56 6.36 6.38
C GLY A 19 10.22 5.75 6.78
N PHE A 20 9.49 5.19 5.81
CA PHE A 20 8.19 4.57 6.05
C PHE A 20 8.30 3.36 6.99
N GLU A 21 9.43 2.65 6.96
CA GLU A 21 9.74 1.54 7.87
C GLU A 21 9.86 1.98 9.33
N ALA A 22 10.27 3.23 9.57
CA ALA A 22 10.41 3.81 10.90
C ALA A 22 9.13 4.50 11.37
N ALA A 23 8.21 4.83 10.46
CA ALA A 23 6.99 5.52 10.79
C ALA A 23 6.06 4.66 11.65
N GLN A 24 5.65 5.19 12.80
CA GLN A 24 4.75 4.52 13.74
C GLN A 24 3.29 4.78 13.37
N ILE A 25 2.90 4.34 12.17
CA ILE A 25 1.53 4.46 11.68
C ILE A 25 0.75 3.24 12.15
N PRO A 26 -0.42 3.42 12.79
CA PRO A 26 -1.31 2.33 13.17
C PRO A 26 -1.78 1.52 11.97
N ASP A 27 -2.07 0.23 12.18
CA ASP A 27 -2.72 -0.58 11.17
C ASP A 27 -4.21 -0.17 11.05
N ASN A 28 -4.78 -0.31 9.85
CA ASN A 28 -6.18 0.02 9.55
C ASN A 28 -6.54 1.50 9.83
N TYR A 29 -5.63 2.42 9.52
CA TYR A 29 -5.77 3.82 9.88
C TYR A 29 -6.29 4.68 8.72
N PHE A 30 -5.75 4.51 7.52
CA PHE A 30 -6.06 5.36 6.38
C PHE A 30 -7.22 4.81 5.54
N ASP A 31 -8.02 5.71 4.98
CA ASP A 31 -9.02 5.40 3.95
C ASP A 31 -8.36 5.15 2.60
N LEU A 32 -7.34 5.94 2.29
CA LEU A 32 -6.63 5.94 1.02
C LEU A 32 -5.13 6.06 1.24
N VAL A 33 -4.38 5.26 0.51
CA VAL A 33 -2.92 5.42 0.37
C VAL A 33 -2.60 5.62 -1.11
N VAL A 34 -1.88 6.71 -1.44
CA VAL A 34 -1.40 6.98 -2.79
C VAL A 34 0.11 7.16 -2.73
N SER A 35 0.86 6.44 -3.58
CA SER A 35 2.32 6.56 -3.57
C SER A 35 2.95 6.05 -4.87
N ASN A 36 4.13 6.58 -5.18
CA ASN A 36 5.08 5.97 -6.10
C ASN A 36 6.10 5.22 -5.25
N PHE A 37 6.10 3.89 -5.30
CA PHE A 37 6.98 3.07 -4.49
C PHE A 37 8.42 3.07 -5.04
N PRO A 38 9.43 2.99 -4.16
CA PRO A 38 10.80 2.86 -4.61
C PRO A 38 11.00 1.53 -5.34
N PHE A 39 11.70 1.57 -6.48
CA PHE A 39 12.02 0.40 -7.27
C PHE A 39 13.37 -0.17 -6.84
N GLY A 40 13.46 -1.48 -6.70
CA GLY A 40 14.73 -2.13 -6.35
C GLY A 40 14.55 -3.58 -5.92
N ARG A 41 15.68 -4.31 -5.97
CA ARG A 41 15.74 -5.71 -5.53
C ARG A 41 16.24 -5.88 -4.09
N TYR A 42 16.68 -4.79 -3.45
CA TYR A 42 17.12 -4.82 -2.06
C TYR A 42 15.95 -4.92 -1.09
N GLN A 43 16.23 -5.38 0.10
CA GLN A 43 15.26 -5.56 1.17
C GLN A 43 15.27 -4.37 2.12
N VAL A 44 14.13 -4.11 2.74
CA VAL A 44 14.02 -3.08 3.78
C VAL A 44 14.48 -3.65 5.11
N ALA A 45 15.44 -2.98 5.76
CA ALA A 45 15.88 -3.33 7.10
C ALA A 45 14.81 -2.93 8.14
N CYS A 46 13.78 -3.77 8.27
CA CYS A 46 12.69 -3.55 9.21
C CYS A 46 12.53 -4.75 10.14
N HIS A 47 13.07 -4.64 11.36
CA HIS A 47 13.01 -5.72 12.34
C HIS A 47 11.61 -5.93 12.95
N ARG A 48 10.70 -4.97 12.81
CA ARG A 48 9.40 -4.97 13.45
C ARG A 48 8.31 -5.71 12.67
N ARG A 49 8.50 -5.96 11.36
CA ARG A 49 7.49 -6.54 10.48
C ARG A 49 8.01 -7.74 9.73
N LYS A 50 8.10 -8.84 10.47
CA LYS A 50 8.58 -10.14 9.98
C LYS A 50 7.89 -10.67 8.72
N PRO A 51 6.56 -10.47 8.47
CA PRO A 51 5.93 -11.09 7.30
C PRO A 51 6.52 -10.66 5.95
N TYR A 52 7.17 -9.47 5.90
CA TYR A 52 7.68 -8.89 4.66
C TYR A 52 9.21 -8.77 4.63
N SER A 53 9.92 -9.30 5.64
CA SER A 53 11.36 -9.09 5.81
C SER A 53 12.21 -9.55 4.62
N ASN A 54 11.74 -10.56 3.89
CA ASN A 54 12.44 -11.13 2.73
C ASN A 54 11.91 -10.60 1.39
N TRP A 55 11.03 -9.63 1.41
CA TRP A 55 10.48 -9.05 0.19
C TRP A 55 11.39 -7.95 -0.35
N SER A 56 11.42 -7.80 -1.70
CA SER A 56 12.02 -6.63 -2.32
C SER A 56 11.33 -5.36 -1.84
N ILE A 57 12.03 -4.22 -1.91
CA ILE A 57 11.52 -2.96 -1.37
C ILE A 57 10.14 -2.61 -1.89
N HIS A 58 9.89 -2.68 -3.19
CA HIS A 58 8.57 -2.37 -3.76
C HIS A 58 7.47 -3.30 -3.21
N ASN A 59 7.74 -4.60 -3.07
CA ASN A 59 6.79 -5.55 -2.50
C ASN A 59 6.54 -5.29 -1.01
N TRP A 60 7.60 -4.93 -0.26
CA TRP A 60 7.48 -4.55 1.14
C TRP A 60 6.54 -3.35 1.32
N PHE A 61 6.67 -2.33 0.44
CA PHE A 61 5.77 -1.17 0.46
C PHE A 61 4.32 -1.57 0.20
N VAL A 62 4.05 -2.48 -0.75
CA VAL A 62 2.68 -3.01 -0.97
C VAL A 62 2.14 -3.66 0.30
N GLY A 63 2.90 -4.54 0.93
CA GLY A 63 2.47 -5.21 2.16
C GLY A 63 2.19 -4.21 3.30
N ARG A 64 3.08 -3.24 3.49
CA ARG A 64 2.96 -2.25 4.56
C ARG A 64 1.80 -1.28 4.33
N THR A 65 1.57 -0.83 3.11
CA THR A 65 0.41 0.03 2.80
C THR A 65 -0.91 -0.68 3.02
N LEU A 66 -1.00 -1.97 2.71
CA LEU A 66 -2.17 -2.79 3.02
C LEU A 66 -2.37 -2.99 4.53
N ASP A 67 -1.31 -2.94 5.34
CA ASP A 67 -1.50 -2.97 6.79
C ASP A 67 -2.10 -1.66 7.31
N VAL A 68 -1.61 -0.49 6.84
CA VAL A 68 -2.05 0.81 7.34
C VAL A 68 -3.38 1.30 6.77
N VAL A 69 -3.78 0.82 5.60
CA VAL A 69 -5.11 1.12 5.07
C VAL A 69 -6.16 0.30 5.83
N ARG A 70 -7.35 0.89 6.08
CA ARG A 70 -8.45 0.18 6.75
C ARG A 70 -9.13 -0.83 5.83
N PRO A 71 -9.89 -1.80 6.36
CA PRO A 71 -10.77 -2.63 5.54
C PRO A 71 -11.72 -1.78 4.68
N GLY A 72 -11.91 -2.17 3.41
CA GLY A 72 -12.67 -1.41 2.43
C GLY A 72 -11.99 -0.15 1.89
N GLY A 73 -10.87 0.25 2.49
CA GLY A 73 -10.04 1.36 2.00
C GLY A 73 -9.18 0.97 0.80
N VAL A 74 -8.57 1.95 0.17
CA VAL A 74 -7.92 1.83 -1.14
C VAL A 74 -6.44 2.13 -1.07
N VAL A 75 -5.65 1.39 -1.84
CA VAL A 75 -4.24 1.66 -2.09
C VAL A 75 -4.05 1.82 -3.59
N ALA A 76 -3.63 3.01 -4.04
CA ALA A 76 -3.25 3.28 -5.43
C ALA A 76 -1.76 3.59 -5.49
N PHE A 77 -1.00 2.81 -6.27
CA PHE A 77 0.45 2.96 -6.28
C PHE A 77 1.06 2.67 -7.65
N ILE A 78 2.15 3.38 -7.92
CA ILE A 78 3.02 3.06 -9.06
C ILE A 78 4.13 2.16 -8.54
N THR A 79 4.40 1.09 -9.27
CA THR A 79 5.44 0.10 -8.94
C THR A 79 6.10 -0.44 -10.19
N SER A 80 7.18 -1.17 -10.03
CA SER A 80 7.84 -1.88 -11.13
C SER A 80 6.91 -2.95 -11.73
N SER A 81 6.97 -3.12 -13.05
CA SER A 81 6.26 -4.20 -13.77
C SER A 81 6.51 -5.61 -13.18
N TRP A 82 7.62 -5.80 -12.49
CA TRP A 82 7.92 -7.06 -11.79
C TRP A 82 6.91 -7.43 -10.69
N PHE A 83 6.13 -6.49 -10.17
CA PHE A 83 5.07 -6.83 -9.22
C PHE A 83 4.00 -7.70 -9.89
N MET A 84 3.57 -7.33 -11.10
CA MET A 84 2.57 -8.09 -11.85
C MET A 84 3.17 -9.29 -12.59
N ASP A 85 4.33 -9.15 -13.22
CA ASP A 85 4.90 -10.14 -14.14
C ASP A 85 5.93 -11.10 -13.51
N SER A 86 6.25 -10.99 -12.22
CA SER A 86 7.16 -11.93 -11.57
C SER A 86 6.68 -13.38 -11.80
N ASP A 87 7.61 -14.27 -12.14
CA ASP A 87 7.32 -15.70 -12.32
C ASP A 87 6.79 -16.33 -11.02
N SER A 88 7.28 -15.86 -9.88
CA SER A 88 6.75 -16.27 -8.58
C SER A 88 5.51 -15.44 -8.22
N ASP A 89 4.39 -16.12 -8.03
CA ASP A 89 3.13 -15.53 -7.56
C ASP A 89 3.08 -15.33 -6.04
N LYS A 90 4.07 -15.80 -5.29
CA LYS A 90 4.05 -15.84 -3.80
C LYS A 90 3.66 -14.51 -3.16
N VAL A 91 4.22 -13.41 -3.64
CA VAL A 91 3.90 -12.07 -3.12
C VAL A 91 2.48 -11.69 -3.50
N ARG A 92 2.12 -11.84 -4.79
CA ARG A 92 0.77 -11.53 -5.27
C ARG A 92 -0.29 -12.35 -4.54
N ALA A 93 -0.04 -13.64 -4.29
CA ALA A 93 -0.95 -14.50 -3.54
C ALA A 93 -1.17 -14.03 -2.09
N VAL A 94 -0.14 -13.51 -1.43
CA VAL A 94 -0.30 -12.89 -0.09
C VAL A 94 -1.11 -11.61 -0.19
N VAL A 95 -0.83 -10.77 -1.18
CA VAL A 95 -1.55 -9.51 -1.42
C VAL A 95 -3.02 -9.79 -1.76
N ALA A 96 -3.30 -10.75 -2.65
CA ALA A 96 -4.65 -11.11 -3.08
C ALA A 96 -5.56 -11.62 -1.94
N ARG A 97 -4.97 -12.30 -0.96
CA ARG A 97 -5.70 -12.66 0.28
C ARG A 97 -6.09 -11.45 1.13
N LYS A 98 -5.34 -10.35 1.03
CA LYS A 98 -5.57 -9.13 1.80
C LYS A 98 -6.39 -8.09 1.05
N ALA A 99 -6.35 -8.10 -0.28
CA ALA A 99 -6.96 -7.06 -1.11
C ALA A 99 -7.48 -7.63 -2.44
N LYS A 100 -8.48 -6.96 -2.99
CA LYS A 100 -8.95 -7.16 -4.36
C LYS A 100 -8.14 -6.29 -5.31
N LEU A 101 -7.84 -6.79 -6.49
CA LEU A 101 -7.37 -5.96 -7.58
C LEU A 101 -8.58 -5.23 -8.19
N VAL A 102 -8.63 -3.92 -8.03
CA VAL A 102 -9.66 -3.07 -8.64
C VAL A 102 -9.31 -2.82 -10.11
N ALA A 103 -8.09 -2.37 -10.36
CA ALA A 103 -7.54 -2.18 -11.70
C ALA A 103 -6.01 -2.14 -11.65
N ALA A 104 -5.39 -2.44 -12.78
CA ALA A 104 -3.98 -2.15 -13.00
C ALA A 104 -3.80 -1.58 -14.41
N TYR A 105 -2.88 -0.62 -14.58
CA TYR A 105 -2.57 0.00 -15.87
C TYR A 105 -1.07 -0.07 -16.08
N ARG A 106 -0.66 -0.69 -17.19
CA ARG A 106 0.75 -0.74 -17.59
C ARG A 106 1.12 0.50 -18.38
N LEU A 107 2.04 1.25 -17.82
CA LEU A 107 2.57 2.46 -18.44
C LEU A 107 3.58 2.09 -19.52
N PRO A 108 3.65 2.85 -20.62
CA PRO A 108 4.61 2.58 -21.67
C PRO A 108 6.04 2.85 -21.21
N GLN A 109 6.99 2.22 -21.89
CA GLN A 109 8.40 2.52 -21.74
C GLN A 109 8.63 4.03 -21.97
N GLY A 110 9.48 4.64 -21.15
CA GLY A 110 9.76 6.08 -21.23
C GLY A 110 8.71 7.00 -20.58
N ALA A 111 7.65 6.48 -19.97
CA ALA A 111 6.64 7.31 -19.27
C ALA A 111 7.25 8.24 -18.22
N PHE A 112 8.41 7.89 -17.65
CA PHE A 112 9.14 8.68 -16.64
C PHE A 112 10.41 9.33 -17.18
N GLN A 113 10.68 9.28 -18.48
CA GLN A 113 11.93 9.79 -19.04
C GLN A 113 12.06 11.30 -18.85
N GLY A 114 10.97 12.05 -19.03
CA GLY A 114 10.96 13.51 -18.82
C GLY A 114 11.06 13.96 -17.35
N THR A 115 10.72 13.10 -16.40
CA THR A 115 10.66 13.47 -14.96
C THR A 115 11.75 12.80 -14.12
N ALA A 116 12.14 11.58 -14.45
CA ALA A 116 13.09 10.78 -13.67
C ALA A 116 14.25 10.22 -14.52
N ASN A 117 14.31 10.54 -15.79
CA ASN A 117 15.34 10.07 -16.74
C ASN A 117 15.54 8.54 -16.68
N THR A 118 14.45 7.79 -16.71
CA THR A 118 14.46 6.33 -16.64
C THR A 118 13.50 5.71 -17.64
N ASP A 119 13.91 4.59 -18.25
CA ASP A 119 13.12 3.78 -19.18
C ASP A 119 12.39 2.61 -18.54
N VAL A 120 12.27 2.61 -17.22
CA VAL A 120 11.63 1.51 -16.50
C VAL A 120 10.15 1.45 -16.84
N VAL A 121 9.69 0.26 -17.22
CA VAL A 121 8.25 -0.03 -17.33
C VAL A 121 7.66 -0.17 -15.94
N ALA A 122 6.60 0.57 -15.71
CA ALA A 122 5.92 0.61 -14.42
C ALA A 122 4.42 0.33 -14.58
N ASP A 123 3.82 -0.11 -13.49
CA ASP A 123 2.38 -0.35 -13.38
C ASP A 123 1.77 0.59 -12.35
N LEU A 124 0.67 1.24 -12.69
CA LEU A 124 -0.26 1.80 -11.72
C LEU A 124 -1.19 0.68 -11.27
N VAL A 125 -1.22 0.39 -9.99
CA VAL A 125 -2.05 -0.69 -9.42
C VAL A 125 -2.99 -0.09 -8.37
N ILE A 126 -4.26 -0.46 -8.44
CA ILE A 126 -5.30 -0.02 -7.51
C ILE A 126 -5.86 -1.26 -6.80
N LEU A 127 -5.69 -1.29 -5.50
CA LEU A 127 -6.15 -2.38 -4.63
C LEU A 127 -7.18 -1.85 -3.63
N GLN A 128 -8.21 -2.65 -3.36
CA GLN A 128 -9.12 -2.42 -2.23
C GLN A 128 -8.84 -3.46 -1.15
N LYS A 129 -8.58 -3.03 0.08
CA LYS A 129 -8.40 -3.96 1.20
C LYS A 129 -9.71 -4.70 1.50
N ARG A 130 -9.63 -6.02 1.62
CA ARG A 130 -10.79 -6.86 1.93
C ARG A 130 -11.38 -6.53 3.29
N MET A 131 -12.68 -6.74 3.38
CA MET A 131 -13.39 -6.70 4.67
C MET A 131 -12.98 -7.91 5.52
N PRO A 132 -13.07 -7.81 6.87
CA PRO A 132 -12.82 -8.95 7.73
C PRO A 132 -13.74 -10.13 7.38
N GLY A 133 -13.14 -11.31 7.21
CA GLY A 133 -13.87 -12.53 6.82
C GLY A 133 -14.13 -12.67 5.32
N GLU A 134 -13.84 -11.67 4.49
CA GLU A 134 -13.97 -11.76 3.06
C GLU A 134 -12.82 -12.59 2.45
N LEU A 135 -13.18 -13.67 1.77
CA LEU A 135 -12.23 -14.58 1.16
C LEU A 135 -12.02 -14.25 -0.32
N MET A 136 -10.82 -14.54 -0.82
CA MET A 136 -10.51 -14.50 -2.24
C MET A 136 -11.24 -15.63 -2.96
N THR A 137 -11.91 -15.31 -4.07
CA THR A 137 -12.53 -16.31 -4.95
C THR A 137 -11.50 -16.91 -5.92
N ALA A 138 -11.80 -18.08 -6.51
CA ALA A 138 -10.96 -18.67 -7.54
C ALA A 138 -10.84 -17.76 -8.77
N ALA A 139 -11.94 -17.12 -9.19
CA ALA A 139 -11.95 -16.19 -10.32
C ALA A 139 -11.04 -14.98 -10.07
N GLU A 140 -11.07 -14.41 -8.86
CA GLU A 140 -10.15 -13.32 -8.49
C GLU A 140 -8.68 -13.79 -8.48
N ALA A 141 -8.42 -15.03 -8.04
CA ALA A 141 -7.07 -15.59 -8.07
C ALA A 141 -6.57 -15.73 -9.52
N ASP A 142 -7.37 -16.33 -10.39
CA ASP A 142 -7.01 -16.54 -11.79
C ASP A 142 -6.82 -15.21 -12.54
N ALA A 143 -7.59 -14.18 -12.18
CA ALA A 143 -7.57 -12.90 -12.86
C ALA A 143 -6.19 -12.21 -12.88
N TRP A 144 -5.37 -12.39 -11.85
CA TRP A 144 -4.09 -11.69 -11.76
C TRP A 144 -2.93 -12.44 -11.06
N LEU A 145 -3.14 -13.67 -10.63
CA LEU A 145 -2.04 -14.51 -10.11
C LEU A 145 -1.42 -15.37 -11.20
N SER A 146 -2.21 -15.79 -12.20
CA SER A 146 -1.75 -16.63 -13.29
C SER A 146 -1.00 -15.84 -14.38
N LYS A 147 -0.28 -16.55 -15.22
CA LYS A 147 0.36 -16.04 -16.43
C LYS A 147 -0.36 -16.57 -17.66
N ALA A 148 -0.30 -15.83 -18.74
CA ALA A 148 -0.86 -16.22 -20.03
C ALA A 148 0.06 -15.82 -21.18
N GLN A 149 -0.03 -16.55 -22.27
CA GLN A 149 0.66 -16.22 -23.51
C GLN A 149 0.07 -14.93 -24.09
N LEU A 150 0.95 -13.98 -24.42
CA LEU A 150 0.53 -12.78 -25.11
C LEU A 150 0.19 -13.14 -26.55
N PRO A 151 -1.03 -12.84 -27.05
CA PRO A 151 -1.42 -13.10 -28.44
C PRO A 151 -0.49 -12.42 -29.44
N ALA A 152 -0.07 -13.15 -30.45
CA ALA A 152 0.93 -12.68 -31.43
C ALA A 152 0.45 -11.45 -32.23
N ASP A 153 -0.85 -11.32 -32.45
CA ASP A 153 -1.50 -10.20 -33.14
C ASP A 153 -1.44 -8.89 -32.33
N ARG A 154 -1.14 -8.98 -31.03
CA ARG A 154 -0.95 -7.82 -30.14
C ARG A 154 0.50 -7.34 -30.07
N ILE A 155 1.43 -8.07 -30.66
CA ILE A 155 2.85 -7.72 -30.70
C ILE A 155 3.15 -6.99 -31.99
N ALA A 156 3.85 -5.86 -31.93
CA ALA A 156 4.24 -5.11 -33.10
C ALA A 156 5.02 -6.00 -34.08
N SER A 157 4.68 -5.93 -35.36
CA SER A 157 5.10 -6.85 -36.42
C SER A 157 6.62 -6.92 -36.70
N ASN A 158 7.39 -5.99 -36.18
CA ASN A 158 8.85 -5.97 -36.26
C ASN A 158 9.53 -6.77 -35.11
N SER A 159 8.74 -7.35 -34.22
CA SER A 159 9.26 -8.15 -33.13
C SER A 159 9.16 -9.63 -33.45
N ALA A 160 10.28 -10.34 -33.43
CA ALA A 160 10.36 -11.77 -33.77
C ALA A 160 9.34 -12.60 -33.00
N HIS A 161 8.72 -13.58 -33.68
CA HIS A 161 7.70 -14.53 -33.22
C HIS A 161 8.10 -15.36 -32.00
N ALA A 162 8.24 -14.74 -30.85
CA ALA A 162 8.52 -15.45 -29.60
C ALA A 162 7.26 -15.47 -28.76
N ALA A 163 6.88 -16.65 -28.30
CA ALA A 163 5.91 -16.80 -27.25
C ALA A 163 6.41 -16.08 -26.00
N VAL A 164 5.75 -15.04 -25.58
CA VAL A 164 6.07 -14.29 -24.36
C VAL A 164 4.90 -14.41 -23.40
N GLU A 165 5.21 -14.82 -22.18
CA GLU A 165 4.23 -14.88 -21.09
C GLU A 165 4.23 -13.57 -20.30
N VAL A 166 3.04 -13.07 -20.07
CA VAL A 166 2.76 -11.90 -19.21
C VAL A 166 1.75 -12.29 -18.14
N ASN A 167 1.50 -11.42 -17.18
CA ASN A 167 0.38 -11.64 -16.26
C ASN A 167 -0.93 -11.77 -17.06
N ALA A 168 -1.76 -12.76 -16.71
CA ALA A 168 -3.05 -13.02 -17.38
C ALA A 168 -3.96 -11.79 -17.40
N TYR A 169 -3.83 -10.92 -16.42
CA TYR A 169 -4.55 -9.65 -16.35
C TYR A 169 -4.38 -8.81 -17.62
N TRP A 170 -3.16 -8.71 -18.16
CA TRP A 170 -2.88 -7.91 -19.35
C TRP A 170 -3.48 -8.49 -20.63
N VAL A 171 -3.61 -9.80 -20.68
CA VAL A 171 -4.27 -10.49 -21.80
C VAL A 171 -5.78 -10.27 -21.75
N ASN A 172 -6.36 -10.31 -20.56
CA ASN A 172 -7.80 -10.14 -20.33
C ASN A 172 -8.25 -8.67 -20.38
N HIS A 173 -7.35 -7.72 -20.11
CA HIS A 173 -7.63 -6.28 -20.10
C HIS A 173 -6.69 -5.52 -21.02
N PRO A 174 -6.78 -5.72 -22.35
CA PRO A 174 -5.83 -5.12 -23.29
C PRO A 174 -5.84 -3.57 -23.28
N ALA A 175 -6.97 -2.96 -23.01
CA ALA A 175 -7.09 -1.50 -22.90
C ALA A 175 -6.32 -0.91 -21.68
N HIS A 176 -5.99 -1.73 -20.69
CA HIS A 176 -5.20 -1.32 -19.55
C HIS A 176 -3.68 -1.32 -19.81
N VAL A 177 -3.26 -1.70 -21.01
CA VAL A 177 -1.88 -1.57 -21.46
C VAL A 177 -1.78 -0.34 -22.35
N LEU A 178 -1.09 0.68 -21.87
CA LEU A 178 -1.03 1.99 -22.52
C LEU A 178 0.05 2.00 -23.59
N GLY A 179 -0.24 1.40 -24.73
CA GLY A 179 0.66 1.32 -25.88
C GLY A 179 0.64 -0.03 -26.57
N ASN A 180 1.49 -0.16 -27.59
CA ASN A 180 1.65 -1.38 -28.36
C ASN A 180 2.77 -2.23 -27.77
N TRP A 181 2.53 -3.53 -27.61
CA TRP A 181 3.55 -4.44 -27.15
C TRP A 181 4.69 -4.57 -28.15
N THR A 182 5.93 -4.46 -27.64
CA THR A 182 7.14 -4.76 -28.39
C THR A 182 7.98 -5.77 -27.62
N VAL A 183 8.63 -6.68 -28.33
CA VAL A 183 9.54 -7.66 -27.72
C VAL A 183 10.94 -7.05 -27.67
N GLN A 184 11.52 -7.02 -26.47
CA GLN A 184 12.90 -6.64 -26.26
C GLN A 184 13.71 -7.85 -25.84
N SER A 185 14.86 -8.07 -26.45
CA SER A 185 15.80 -9.12 -26.07
C SER A 185 16.71 -8.56 -24.99
N GLY A 186 16.56 -9.06 -23.75
CA GLY A 186 17.50 -8.83 -22.66
C GLY A 186 18.63 -9.86 -22.70
N GLN A 187 19.64 -9.66 -21.84
CA GLN A 187 20.81 -10.57 -21.78
C GLN A 187 20.43 -12.02 -21.40
N TYR A 188 19.34 -12.21 -20.68
CA TYR A 188 18.93 -13.53 -20.14
C TYR A 188 17.48 -13.92 -20.48
N THR A 189 16.64 -12.98 -20.82
CA THR A 189 15.21 -13.23 -21.10
C THR A 189 14.68 -12.27 -22.15
N ARG A 190 13.65 -12.71 -22.86
CA ARG A 190 12.83 -11.83 -23.69
C ARG A 190 11.73 -11.23 -22.82
N THR A 191 11.55 -9.94 -22.91
CA THR A 191 10.48 -9.22 -22.20
C THR A 191 9.61 -8.48 -23.20
N CYS A 192 8.31 -8.40 -22.91
CA CYS A 192 7.42 -7.50 -23.63
C CYS A 192 7.28 -6.19 -22.87
N VAL A 193 7.42 -5.11 -23.59
CA VAL A 193 7.22 -3.76 -23.04
C VAL A 193 6.26 -2.99 -23.94
N PRO A 194 5.32 -2.20 -23.42
CA PRO A 194 4.50 -1.35 -24.24
C PRO A 194 5.27 -0.09 -24.66
N VAL A 195 5.09 0.31 -25.91
CA VAL A 195 5.58 1.59 -26.43
C VAL A 195 4.36 2.46 -26.69
N SER A 196 4.39 3.70 -26.24
CA SER A 196 3.26 4.62 -26.41
C SER A 196 2.94 4.80 -27.90
N ALA A 197 1.68 4.63 -28.24
CA ALA A 197 1.18 4.85 -29.60
C ALA A 197 0.87 6.33 -29.87
N THR A 198 0.52 7.07 -28.82
CA THR A 198 0.05 8.48 -28.91
C THR A 198 1.14 9.50 -28.58
N GLY A 199 2.19 9.09 -27.85
CA GLY A 199 3.19 9.98 -27.29
C GLY A 199 2.70 10.79 -26.08
N THR A 200 1.46 10.56 -25.60
CA THR A 200 0.82 11.25 -24.47
C THR A 200 0.30 10.25 -23.42
N PRO A 201 1.18 9.47 -22.77
CA PRO A 201 0.77 8.39 -21.89
C PRO A 201 -0.02 8.89 -20.65
N ASP A 202 0.16 10.11 -20.22
CA ASP A 202 -0.59 10.78 -19.17
C ASP A 202 -2.07 10.96 -19.55
N LYS A 203 -2.35 11.40 -20.78
CA LYS A 203 -3.72 11.55 -21.30
C LYS A 203 -4.39 10.20 -21.50
N ASP A 204 -3.65 9.23 -22.02
CA ASP A 204 -4.15 7.87 -22.20
C ASP A 204 -4.53 7.25 -20.86
N LEU A 205 -3.70 7.43 -19.81
CA LEU A 205 -4.00 6.98 -18.46
C LEU A 205 -5.24 7.67 -17.89
N LEU A 206 -5.34 8.99 -18.01
CA LEU A 206 -6.52 9.73 -17.53
C LEU A 206 -7.80 9.28 -18.24
N MET A 207 -7.75 9.01 -19.52
CA MET A 207 -8.89 8.46 -20.27
C MET A 207 -9.31 7.09 -19.71
N GLN A 208 -8.37 6.18 -19.48
CA GLN A 208 -8.67 4.87 -18.92
C GLN A 208 -9.21 4.96 -17.48
N LEU A 209 -8.62 5.81 -16.65
CA LEU A 209 -9.11 6.03 -15.28
C LEU A 209 -10.54 6.61 -15.25
N SER A 210 -10.90 7.45 -16.22
CA SER A 210 -12.26 8.00 -16.33
C SER A 210 -13.32 6.94 -16.68
N GLN A 211 -12.90 5.81 -17.26
CA GLN A 211 -13.77 4.68 -17.58
C GLN A 211 -13.84 3.64 -16.46
N LEU A 212 -13.05 3.81 -15.40
CA LEU A 212 -13.09 2.90 -14.25
C LEU A 212 -14.45 3.00 -13.57
N GLU A 213 -15.20 1.90 -13.59
CA GLU A 213 -16.51 1.82 -12.95
C GLU A 213 -16.39 2.15 -11.45
N GLY A 214 -17.32 2.95 -10.95
CA GLY A 214 -17.38 3.31 -9.54
C GLY A 214 -17.97 2.20 -8.68
N GLY A 215 -18.20 2.51 -7.39
CA GLY A 215 -18.91 1.61 -6.47
C GLY A 215 -18.03 0.55 -5.76
N TRP A 216 -16.76 0.44 -6.12
CA TRP A 216 -15.81 -0.45 -5.43
C TRP A 216 -15.28 0.11 -4.10
N TYR A 217 -15.36 1.42 -3.87
CA TYR A 217 -14.98 2.02 -2.60
C TYR A 217 -16.06 1.78 -1.55
N THR A 218 -15.67 1.26 -0.38
CA THR A 218 -16.57 1.10 0.76
C THR A 218 -16.29 2.24 1.75
N PRO A 219 -17.22 3.21 1.91
CA PRO A 219 -17.07 4.27 2.90
C PRO A 219 -16.80 3.70 4.30
N ALA A 220 -16.04 4.41 5.11
CA ALA A 220 -15.98 4.09 6.52
C ALA A 220 -17.41 4.16 7.08
N GLN A 221 -17.85 3.11 7.75
CA GLN A 221 -19.04 3.26 8.58
C GLN A 221 -18.70 4.32 9.62
N GLU A 222 -19.44 5.40 9.63
CA GLU A 222 -19.36 6.33 10.76
C GLU A 222 -19.70 5.52 12.00
N VAL A 223 -18.67 5.12 12.70
CA VAL A 223 -18.87 4.70 14.09
C VAL A 223 -19.22 5.99 14.79
N THR A 224 -20.50 6.22 14.98
CA THR A 224 -21.05 7.27 15.86
C THR A 224 -20.74 6.91 17.30
N THR A 225 -19.51 6.60 17.59
CA THR A 225 -18.95 6.74 18.91
C THR A 225 -18.48 8.19 18.94
N GLU A 226 -19.22 9.05 19.60
CA GLU A 226 -18.70 10.34 20.02
C GLU A 226 -17.35 10.06 20.68
N VAL A 227 -16.29 10.21 19.94
CA VAL A 227 -14.95 10.29 20.49
C VAL A 227 -14.94 11.65 21.18
N GLN A 228 -15.31 11.68 22.44
CA GLN A 228 -14.99 12.82 23.30
C GLN A 228 -13.46 12.93 23.24
N LEU A 229 -13.00 13.84 22.42
CA LEU A 229 -11.61 14.27 22.37
C LEU A 229 -11.32 14.92 23.72
N ASP A 230 -10.89 14.13 24.68
CA ASP A 230 -10.28 14.67 25.88
C ASP A 230 -8.89 15.19 25.50
N VAL A 231 -8.89 16.46 25.08
CA VAL A 231 -7.72 17.17 24.57
C VAL A 231 -6.60 17.28 25.61
N SER A 232 -6.93 17.06 26.91
CA SER A 232 -5.98 17.20 28.02
C SER A 232 -5.00 16.02 28.12
N ILE A 233 -5.40 14.80 27.71
CA ILE A 233 -4.58 13.58 27.83
C ILE A 233 -3.58 13.42 26.70
N ASN A 234 -3.78 14.08 25.57
CA ASN A 234 -3.15 13.76 24.29
C ASN A 234 -1.71 14.24 24.09
N ARG A 235 -1.18 15.13 24.92
CA ARG A 235 0.14 15.74 24.65
C ARG A 235 1.33 14.96 25.20
N SER A 236 1.13 13.95 26.06
CA SER A 236 2.22 13.30 26.77
C SER A 236 2.37 11.79 26.58
N LEU A 237 1.49 11.14 25.82
CA LEU A 237 1.55 9.70 25.59
C LEU A 237 1.89 9.34 24.14
N PRO A 238 2.91 8.49 23.92
CA PRO A 238 3.21 8.00 22.59
C PRO A 238 2.11 7.06 22.08
N PRO A 239 1.87 7.02 20.74
CA PRO A 239 0.96 6.07 20.10
C PRO A 239 1.28 4.62 20.51
N GLY A 240 0.24 3.82 20.74
CA GLY A 240 0.36 2.46 21.22
C GLY A 240 0.32 2.31 22.75
N SER A 241 0.32 3.42 23.47
CA SER A 241 0.20 3.42 24.95
C SER A 241 -1.15 2.92 25.40
N TYR A 242 -1.16 2.25 26.56
CA TYR A 242 -2.41 1.88 27.23
C TYR A 242 -2.84 2.94 28.25
N LEU A 243 -4.14 3.15 28.35
CA LEU A 243 -4.83 4.00 29.32
C LEU A 243 -5.80 3.15 30.13
N VAL A 244 -6.05 3.52 31.39
CA VAL A 244 -7.07 2.89 32.22
C VAL A 244 -8.00 3.97 32.72
N GLU A 245 -9.26 3.90 32.36
CA GLU A 245 -10.31 4.82 32.79
C GLU A 245 -11.55 4.01 33.17
N ASN A 246 -12.16 4.34 34.28
CA ASN A 246 -13.33 3.63 34.78
C ASN A 246 -13.17 2.09 34.79
N ASN A 247 -11.96 1.62 35.13
CA ASN A 247 -11.58 0.22 35.14
C ASN A 247 -11.54 -0.46 33.75
N GLN A 248 -11.74 0.28 32.66
CA GLN A 248 -11.60 -0.18 31.28
C GLN A 248 -10.22 0.16 30.76
N ILE A 249 -9.72 -0.67 29.84
CA ILE A 249 -8.40 -0.50 29.22
C ILE A 249 -8.61 0.02 27.80
N TYR A 250 -7.98 1.14 27.51
CA TYR A 250 -7.95 1.73 26.16
C TYR A 250 -6.54 1.71 25.62
N ARG A 251 -6.42 1.64 24.31
CA ARG A 251 -5.16 1.82 23.58
C ARG A 251 -5.22 3.15 22.86
N PHE A 252 -4.23 4.01 23.12
CA PHE A 252 -4.05 5.28 22.44
C PHE A 252 -3.34 5.05 21.09
N ASP A 253 -3.87 5.58 20.00
CA ASP A 253 -3.31 5.42 18.64
C ASP A 253 -2.55 6.65 18.13
N GLY A 254 -2.51 7.71 18.91
CA GLY A 254 -1.90 9.00 18.57
C GLY A 254 -2.91 10.10 18.28
N ILE A 255 -4.18 9.76 18.09
CA ILE A 255 -5.29 10.69 17.80
C ILE A 255 -6.44 10.45 18.76
N GLY A 256 -6.80 9.20 19.00
CA GLY A 256 -7.89 8.78 19.84
C GLY A 256 -7.55 7.58 20.71
N LYS A 257 -8.55 7.05 21.40
CA LYS A 257 -8.41 5.85 22.22
C LYS A 257 -9.45 4.81 21.84
N SER A 258 -9.05 3.54 21.74
CA SER A 258 -9.93 2.41 21.44
C SER A 258 -10.03 1.47 22.63
N LEU A 259 -11.26 1.04 22.99
CA LEU A 259 -11.50 0.07 24.07
C LEU A 259 -10.85 -1.27 23.72
N GLN A 260 -10.15 -1.87 24.69
CA GLN A 260 -9.45 -3.13 24.52
C GLN A 260 -10.11 -4.22 25.36
N ASN A 261 -10.69 -5.21 24.70
CA ASN A 261 -11.16 -6.43 25.34
C ASN A 261 -10.01 -7.41 25.52
N MET A 262 -9.63 -7.69 26.75
CA MET A 262 -8.52 -8.57 27.09
C MET A 262 -8.95 -9.63 28.11
N ALA A 263 -8.31 -10.81 28.05
CA ALA A 263 -8.46 -11.83 29.07
C ALA A 263 -8.11 -11.25 30.46
N PRO A 264 -8.80 -11.67 31.53
CA PRO A 264 -8.69 -11.07 32.89
C PRO A 264 -7.25 -10.96 33.41
N LYS A 265 -6.43 -12.01 33.19
CA LYS A 265 -5.03 -12.03 33.65
C LYS A 265 -4.17 -11.00 32.91
N ARG A 266 -4.41 -10.81 31.59
CA ARG A 266 -3.70 -9.80 30.78
C ARG A 266 -4.16 -8.39 31.14
N ALA A 267 -5.45 -8.20 31.33
CA ALA A 267 -6.04 -6.93 31.77
C ALA A 267 -5.47 -6.46 33.09
N GLY A 268 -5.35 -7.37 34.08
CA GLY A 268 -4.73 -7.07 35.40
C GLY A 268 -3.28 -6.58 35.26
N ARG A 269 -2.46 -7.24 34.43
CA ARG A 269 -1.07 -6.81 34.16
C ARG A 269 -1.00 -5.43 33.51
N VAL A 270 -1.87 -5.17 32.54
CA VAL A 270 -1.88 -3.87 31.84
C VAL A 270 -2.29 -2.75 32.79
N ARG A 271 -3.30 -2.96 33.63
CA ARG A 271 -3.68 -1.97 34.70
C ARG A 271 -2.52 -1.68 35.63
N GLY A 272 -1.83 -2.71 36.13
CA GLY A 272 -0.67 -2.54 37.01
C GLY A 272 0.45 -1.73 36.36
N LEU A 273 0.79 -2.01 35.09
CA LEU A 273 1.84 -1.28 34.34
C LEU A 273 1.43 0.17 34.07
N VAL A 274 0.17 0.44 33.75
CA VAL A 274 -0.34 1.81 33.54
C VAL A 274 -0.32 2.58 34.87
N GLY A 275 -0.70 1.95 35.98
CA GLY A 275 -0.62 2.53 37.30
C GLY A 275 0.82 2.93 37.68
N LEU A 276 1.78 2.01 37.52
CA LEU A 276 3.20 2.28 37.72
C LEU A 276 3.70 3.45 36.89
N ARG A 277 3.43 3.45 35.57
CA ARG A 277 3.82 4.55 34.71
C ARG A 277 3.30 5.90 35.18
N ASN A 278 2.04 5.95 35.61
CA ASN A 278 1.42 7.21 36.07
C ASN A 278 2.07 7.71 37.35
N VAL A 279 2.36 6.82 38.30
CA VAL A 279 3.10 7.17 39.54
C VAL A 279 4.50 7.71 39.20
N PHE A 280 5.25 7.06 38.30
CA PHE A 280 6.56 7.57 37.92
C PHE A 280 6.48 8.95 37.23
N LYS A 281 5.46 9.19 36.42
CA LYS A 281 5.25 10.52 35.81
C LYS A 281 4.98 11.60 36.86
N SER A 282 4.15 11.32 37.86
CA SER A 282 3.88 12.26 38.95
C SER A 282 5.16 12.57 39.75
N LEU A 283 5.95 11.54 40.07
CA LEU A 283 7.23 11.74 40.78
C LEU A 283 8.24 12.58 40.04
N VAL A 284 8.36 12.37 38.70
CA VAL A 284 9.25 13.17 37.86
C VAL A 284 8.77 14.61 37.73
N GLN A 285 7.47 14.85 37.69
CA GLN A 285 6.90 16.20 37.68
C GLN A 285 7.11 16.95 39.02
N GLU A 286 6.97 16.25 40.15
CA GLU A 286 7.25 16.81 41.48
C GLU A 286 8.73 17.15 41.71
N GLN A 287 9.66 16.44 41.05
CA GLN A 287 11.09 16.73 41.16
C GLN A 287 11.54 17.87 40.20
N ALA A 288 10.72 18.23 39.24
CA ALA A 288 11.02 19.28 38.23
C ALA A 288 10.36 20.62 38.58
N SER A 289 9.53 20.68 39.60
CA SER A 289 8.93 21.88 40.19
C SER A 289 9.71 22.34 41.44
#